data_ea801454ad37a160770f9a37f07cf2f0
#
_entry.id   ea801454ad37a160770f9a37f07cf2f0
#
_cell.length_a   1.000
_cell.length_b   1.000
_cell.length_c   1.000
_cell.angle_alpha   90.00
_cell.angle_beta   90.00
_cell.angle_gamma   90.00
#
_symmetry.space_group_name_H-M   'P 1'
#
loop_
_entity.id
_entity.type
_entity.pdbx_description
1 polymer ?
#
loop_
_entity_poly.entity_id
_entity_poly.type
_entity_poly.pdbx_seq_one_letter_code
_entity_poly.pdbx_strand_id
1 'polypeptide(L)'
;MTKVYTKTGDKGTTSLVGGERVSKIDERVEAYGTVDELGSFTAYLSDHLRSDEELAEYLGDLDRVASQLMSVAALLAVGHGGEGKLPDISPEAIGYLEERIDAMQSRVRPITKFTIPGGHPTVSLCHVCRTVCRRAERASLRAAALHPTISANTLAYLCLLYTSPSPRDRQKS
;
A
#
# COMPACT_ATOMS: atom_id res chain seq x y z
N MET A 1 2.17 -7.82 34.24
CA MET A 1 1.82 -7.11 32.99
C MET A 1 3.07 -6.89 32.18
N THR A 2 3.11 -7.37 30.94
CA THR A 2 4.23 -7.13 30.03
C THR A 2 4.20 -5.67 29.59
N LYS A 3 5.29 -4.93 29.76
CA LYS A 3 5.35 -3.52 29.34
C LYS A 3 5.31 -3.43 27.81
N VAL A 4 4.49 -2.53 27.28
CA VAL A 4 4.36 -2.29 25.83
C VAL A 4 5.63 -1.63 25.25
N TYR A 5 6.38 -0.87 26.06
CA TYR A 5 7.60 -0.19 25.66
C TYR A 5 8.85 -0.96 26.12
N THR A 6 9.83 -1.10 25.22
CA THR A 6 11.11 -1.81 25.50
C THR A 6 12.31 -0.88 25.62
N LYS A 7 12.18 0.40 25.22
CA LYS A 7 13.24 1.42 25.14
C LYS A 7 14.43 1.06 24.26
N THR A 8 14.35 -0.07 23.52
CA THR A 8 15.44 -0.53 22.64
C THR A 8 15.63 0.33 21.39
N GLY A 9 14.60 1.12 21.05
CA GLY A 9 14.60 2.01 19.89
C GLY A 9 14.95 3.47 20.18
N ASP A 10 15.22 3.85 21.43
CA ASP A 10 15.40 5.24 21.84
C ASP A 10 16.67 5.89 21.24
N LYS A 11 17.63 5.07 20.80
CA LYS A 11 18.86 5.52 20.13
C LYS A 11 18.73 5.59 18.60
N GLY A 12 17.50 5.66 18.05
CA GLY A 12 17.26 5.80 16.61
C GLY A 12 17.45 4.53 15.79
N THR A 13 17.41 3.35 16.42
CA THR A 13 17.49 2.06 15.71
C THR A 13 16.26 1.22 15.92
N THR A 14 15.98 0.31 14.98
CA THR A 14 14.88 -0.66 15.04
C THR A 14 15.36 -2.03 14.55
N SER A 15 14.56 -3.08 14.77
CA SER A 15 14.84 -4.42 14.24
C SER A 15 13.91 -4.74 13.10
N LEU A 16 14.46 -5.34 12.03
CA LEU A 16 13.71 -5.91 10.93
C LEU A 16 13.32 -7.37 11.20
N VAL A 17 12.52 -7.95 10.34
CA VAL A 17 12.21 -9.38 10.32
C VAL A 17 13.51 -10.15 10.08
N GLY A 18 13.84 -11.08 10.97
CA GLY A 18 15.14 -11.77 10.98
C GLY A 18 16.08 -11.30 12.09
N GLY A 19 15.79 -10.14 12.72
CA GLY A 19 16.53 -9.61 13.86
C GLY A 19 17.65 -8.64 13.50
N GLU A 20 17.86 -8.35 12.21
CA GLU A 20 18.79 -7.31 11.77
C GLU A 20 18.46 -5.96 12.41
N ARG A 21 19.47 -5.29 12.98
CA ARG A 21 19.32 -3.94 13.57
C ARG A 21 19.74 -2.90 12.55
N VAL A 22 18.80 -1.97 12.26
CA VAL A 22 19.00 -0.89 11.28
C VAL A 22 18.67 0.47 11.91
N SER A 23 19.10 1.54 11.25
CA SER A 23 18.64 2.89 11.59
C SER A 23 17.15 3.05 11.31
N LYS A 24 16.44 3.87 12.10
CA LYS A 24 15.04 4.24 11.81
C LYS A 24 14.87 5.07 10.54
N ILE A 25 15.98 5.56 9.95
CA ILE A 25 15.98 6.24 8.65
C ILE A 25 16.43 5.34 7.48
N ASP A 26 16.52 4.01 7.70
CA ASP A 26 16.75 3.03 6.62
C ASP A 26 15.58 3.06 5.62
N GLU A 27 15.87 2.94 4.33
CA GLU A 27 14.86 2.98 3.26
C GLU A 27 13.77 1.91 3.40
N ARG A 28 14.09 0.75 3.98
CA ARG A 28 13.09 -0.29 4.27
C ARG A 28 12.12 0.17 5.35
N VAL A 29 12.63 0.87 6.38
CA VAL A 29 11.80 1.42 7.47
C VAL A 29 10.87 2.49 6.93
N GLU A 30 11.35 3.38 6.07
CA GLU A 30 10.53 4.38 5.37
C GLU A 30 9.48 3.71 4.48
N ALA A 31 9.88 2.67 3.72
CA ALA A 31 8.98 1.97 2.81
C ALA A 31 7.83 1.29 3.55
N TYR A 32 8.13 0.41 4.52
CA TYR A 32 7.05 -0.26 5.24
C TYR A 32 6.22 0.68 6.11
N GLY A 33 6.83 1.75 6.66
CA GLY A 33 6.11 2.77 7.40
C GLY A 33 5.11 3.54 6.53
N THR A 34 5.49 3.84 5.29
CA THR A 34 4.58 4.48 4.33
C THR A 34 3.46 3.53 3.87
N VAL A 35 3.73 2.22 3.76
CA VAL A 35 2.69 1.21 3.49
C VAL A 35 1.73 1.07 4.68
N ASP A 36 2.22 1.13 5.90
CA ASP A 36 1.39 1.14 7.12
C ASP A 36 0.47 2.38 7.17
N GLU A 37 0.98 3.56 6.82
CA GLU A 37 0.18 4.76 6.64
C GLU A 37 -0.93 4.57 5.59
N LEU A 38 -0.60 3.96 4.43
CA LEU A 38 -1.59 3.61 3.41
C LEU A 38 -2.66 2.66 3.97
N GLY A 39 -2.25 1.63 4.73
CA GLY A 39 -3.15 0.69 5.39
C GLY A 39 -4.15 1.42 6.32
N SER A 40 -3.65 2.38 7.09
CA SER A 40 -4.47 3.19 7.99
C SER A 40 -5.50 4.04 7.24
N PHE A 41 -5.10 4.68 6.12
CA PHE A 41 -6.05 5.42 5.28
C PHE A 41 -7.04 4.50 4.55
N THR A 42 -6.62 3.29 4.16
CA THR A 42 -7.51 2.29 3.56
C THR A 42 -8.57 1.83 4.57
N ALA A 43 -8.18 1.59 5.82
CA ALA A 43 -9.11 1.26 6.90
C ALA A 43 -10.08 2.41 7.17
N TYR A 44 -9.58 3.65 7.21
CA TYR A 44 -10.43 4.83 7.39
C TYR A 44 -11.44 5.00 6.23
N LEU A 45 -11.02 4.73 4.99
CA LEU A 45 -11.93 4.70 3.84
C LEU A 45 -13.00 3.60 4.01
N SER A 46 -12.60 2.38 4.40
CA SER A 46 -13.53 1.27 4.65
C SER A 46 -14.57 1.64 5.71
N ASP A 47 -14.14 2.20 6.84
CA ASP A 47 -15.05 2.64 7.91
C ASP A 47 -16.01 3.73 7.43
N HIS A 48 -15.53 4.65 6.61
CA HIS A 48 -16.38 5.70 6.01
C HIS A 48 -17.45 5.12 5.07
N LEU A 49 -17.11 4.10 4.27
CA LEU A 49 -18.04 3.45 3.34
C LEU A 49 -19.10 2.59 4.07
N ARG A 50 -18.83 2.12 5.30
CA ARG A 50 -19.80 1.30 6.06
C ARG A 50 -21.13 2.01 6.32
N SER A 51 -21.15 3.34 6.28
CA SER A 51 -22.36 4.14 6.45
C SER A 51 -23.13 4.39 5.15
N ASP A 52 -22.64 3.90 4.00
CA ASP A 52 -23.23 4.12 2.68
C ASP A 52 -23.57 2.76 2.04
N GLU A 53 -24.89 2.44 2.00
CA GLU A 53 -25.38 1.17 1.48
C GLU A 53 -25.04 0.97 0.00
N GLU A 54 -24.97 2.04 -0.80
CA GLU A 54 -24.64 1.96 -2.23
C GLU A 54 -23.17 1.58 -2.48
N LEU A 55 -22.29 1.89 -1.52
CA LEU A 55 -20.87 1.63 -1.60
C LEU A 55 -20.42 0.38 -0.80
N ALA A 56 -21.35 -0.28 -0.12
CA ALA A 56 -21.06 -1.47 0.70
C ALA A 56 -20.46 -2.63 -0.11
N GLU A 57 -20.74 -2.71 -1.42
CA GLU A 57 -20.17 -3.73 -2.31
C GLU A 57 -18.63 -3.69 -2.37
N TYR A 58 -18.00 -2.55 -2.07
CA TYR A 58 -16.55 -2.37 -2.13
C TYR A 58 -15.84 -2.70 -0.80
N LEU A 59 -16.57 -2.94 0.29
CA LEU A 59 -15.98 -3.22 1.61
C LEU A 59 -15.10 -4.47 1.58
N GLY A 60 -15.57 -5.54 0.92
CA GLY A 60 -14.79 -6.78 0.78
C GLY A 60 -13.48 -6.58 -0.01
N ASP A 61 -13.49 -5.70 -1.01
CA ASP A 61 -12.28 -5.34 -1.76
C ASP A 61 -11.28 -4.60 -0.87
N LEU A 62 -11.75 -3.63 -0.07
CA LEU A 62 -10.92 -2.85 0.85
C LEU A 62 -10.34 -3.70 1.98
N ASP A 63 -11.12 -4.62 2.55
CA ASP A 63 -10.64 -5.55 3.58
C ASP A 63 -9.53 -6.47 3.01
N ARG A 64 -9.70 -6.94 1.78
CA ARG A 64 -8.68 -7.74 1.09
C ARG A 64 -7.42 -6.91 0.81
N VAL A 65 -7.57 -5.67 0.35
CA VAL A 65 -6.45 -4.74 0.13
C VAL A 65 -5.71 -4.48 1.44
N ALA A 66 -6.43 -4.18 2.53
CA ALA A 66 -5.82 -3.93 3.84
C ALA A 66 -4.99 -5.14 4.32
N SER A 67 -5.53 -6.36 4.17
CA SER A 67 -4.80 -7.60 4.50
C SER A 67 -3.52 -7.76 3.65
N GLN A 68 -3.58 -7.48 2.35
CA GLN A 68 -2.41 -7.57 1.47
C GLN A 68 -1.37 -6.48 1.78
N LEU A 69 -1.79 -5.27 2.15
CA LEU A 69 -0.87 -4.21 2.56
C LEU A 69 -0.07 -4.59 3.82
N MET A 70 -0.66 -5.33 4.77
CA MET A 70 0.10 -5.90 5.89
C MET A 70 1.19 -6.87 5.42
N SER A 71 0.87 -7.73 4.44
CA SER A 71 1.85 -8.65 3.85
C SER A 71 2.96 -7.89 3.11
N VAL A 72 2.61 -6.87 2.33
CA VAL A 72 3.56 -5.98 1.66
C VAL A 72 4.49 -5.30 2.67
N ALA A 73 3.96 -4.73 3.75
CA ALA A 73 4.75 -4.08 4.79
C ALA A 73 5.71 -5.07 5.46
N ALA A 74 5.23 -6.30 5.76
CA ALA A 74 6.07 -7.34 6.35
C ALA A 74 7.20 -7.78 5.42
N LEU A 75 6.94 -7.91 4.10
CA LEU A 75 7.96 -8.26 3.09
C LEU A 75 9.01 -7.15 2.93
N LEU A 76 8.60 -5.87 2.95
CA LEU A 76 9.52 -4.73 2.93
C LEU A 76 10.37 -4.65 4.21
N ALA A 77 9.88 -5.16 5.34
CA ALA A 77 10.59 -5.20 6.60
C ALA A 77 11.53 -6.41 6.74
N VAL A 78 11.69 -7.26 5.73
CA VAL A 78 12.60 -8.40 5.76
C VAL A 78 14.04 -7.91 5.76
N GLY A 79 14.79 -8.33 6.78
CA GLY A 79 16.21 -8.09 6.91
C GLY A 79 17.01 -9.38 6.87
N HIS A 80 18.31 -9.27 7.08
CA HIS A 80 19.20 -10.43 7.14
C HIS A 80 18.72 -11.47 8.17
N GLY A 81 18.66 -12.74 7.74
CA GLY A 81 18.13 -13.84 8.53
C GLY A 81 16.60 -13.94 8.56
N GLY A 82 15.90 -13.08 7.81
CA GLY A 82 14.44 -13.12 7.59
C GLY A 82 14.04 -13.65 6.22
N GLU A 83 14.99 -13.81 5.30
CA GLU A 83 14.76 -14.21 3.92
C GLU A 83 14.04 -15.56 3.85
N GLY A 84 13.00 -15.64 3.00
CA GLY A 84 12.21 -16.85 2.79
C GLY A 84 11.28 -17.25 3.94
N LYS A 85 11.21 -16.48 5.03
CA LYS A 85 10.32 -16.78 6.17
C LYS A 85 8.87 -16.35 5.93
N LEU A 86 8.63 -15.43 5.01
CA LEU A 86 7.31 -14.94 4.67
C LEU A 86 6.96 -15.34 3.23
N PRO A 87 5.70 -15.72 2.97
CA PRO A 87 5.25 -15.97 1.60
C PRO A 87 5.25 -14.65 0.81
N ASP A 88 5.62 -14.71 -0.45
CA ASP A 88 5.53 -13.56 -1.36
C ASP A 88 4.07 -13.21 -1.70
N ILE A 89 3.87 -12.02 -2.27
CA ILE A 89 2.58 -11.65 -2.85
C ILE A 89 2.29 -12.58 -4.02
N SER A 90 1.14 -13.23 -3.98
CA SER A 90 0.79 -14.21 -5.01
C SER A 90 0.35 -13.54 -6.31
N PRO A 91 0.58 -14.19 -7.48
CA PRO A 91 0.05 -13.70 -8.76
C PRO A 91 -1.49 -13.56 -8.76
N GLU A 92 -2.19 -14.39 -8.00
CA GLU A 92 -3.65 -14.32 -7.87
C GLU A 92 -4.11 -13.04 -7.14
N ALA A 93 -3.30 -12.53 -6.20
CA ALA A 93 -3.59 -11.26 -5.54
C ALA A 93 -3.45 -10.08 -6.51
N ILE A 94 -2.50 -10.15 -7.44
CA ILE A 94 -2.29 -9.17 -8.52
C ILE A 94 -3.44 -9.26 -9.52
N GLY A 95 -3.75 -10.46 -10.03
CA GLY A 95 -4.86 -10.69 -10.96
C GLY A 95 -6.21 -10.23 -10.41
N TYR A 96 -6.44 -10.42 -9.10
CA TYR A 96 -7.64 -9.89 -8.45
C TYR A 96 -7.75 -8.36 -8.55
N LEU A 97 -6.66 -7.62 -8.35
CA LEU A 97 -6.69 -6.15 -8.51
C LEU A 97 -6.99 -5.76 -9.95
N GLU A 98 -6.39 -6.44 -10.93
CA GLU A 98 -6.64 -6.21 -12.36
C GLU A 98 -8.12 -6.39 -12.68
N GLU A 99 -8.72 -7.51 -12.28
CA GLU A 99 -10.15 -7.81 -12.49
C GLU A 99 -11.05 -6.75 -11.83
N ARG A 100 -10.72 -6.30 -10.61
CA ARG A 100 -11.52 -5.28 -9.92
C ARG A 100 -11.40 -3.91 -10.56
N ILE A 101 -10.22 -3.54 -11.04
CA ILE A 101 -9.99 -2.29 -11.78
C ILE A 101 -10.80 -2.31 -13.08
N ASP A 102 -10.76 -3.38 -13.85
CA ASP A 102 -11.50 -3.52 -15.11
C ASP A 102 -13.02 -3.46 -14.86
N ALA A 103 -13.51 -4.16 -13.84
CA ALA A 103 -14.91 -4.13 -13.46
C ALA A 103 -15.38 -2.71 -13.07
N MET A 104 -14.58 -1.97 -12.29
CA MET A 104 -14.89 -0.58 -11.94
C MET A 104 -14.82 0.36 -13.15
N GLN A 105 -13.82 0.18 -14.03
CA GLN A 105 -13.68 1.00 -15.24
C GLN A 105 -14.85 0.82 -16.21
N SER A 106 -15.42 -0.38 -16.30
CA SER A 106 -16.58 -0.66 -17.17
C SER A 106 -17.85 0.09 -16.75
N ARG A 107 -17.94 0.50 -15.47
CA ARG A 107 -19.10 1.18 -14.88
C ARG A 107 -19.01 2.71 -14.94
N VAL A 108 -17.84 3.26 -15.25
CA VAL A 108 -17.63 4.72 -15.25
C VAL A 108 -17.33 5.26 -16.62
N ARG A 109 -17.70 6.52 -16.87
CA ARG A 109 -17.37 7.20 -18.12
C ARG A 109 -15.86 7.41 -18.22
N PRO A 110 -15.27 7.29 -19.41
CA PRO A 110 -13.85 7.60 -19.61
C PRO A 110 -13.54 9.04 -19.15
N ILE A 111 -12.46 9.15 -18.37
CA ILE A 111 -11.99 10.46 -17.91
C ILE A 111 -11.30 11.15 -19.09
N THR A 112 -11.87 12.27 -19.56
CA THR A 112 -11.35 13.04 -20.69
C THR A 112 -10.68 14.34 -20.27
N LYS A 113 -10.79 14.76 -18.99
CA LYS A 113 -10.23 16.00 -18.44
C LYS A 113 -9.56 15.71 -17.10
N PHE A 114 -8.68 16.63 -16.68
CA PHE A 114 -8.11 16.57 -15.34
C PHE A 114 -9.22 16.70 -14.29
N THR A 115 -9.20 15.77 -13.33
CA THR A 115 -10.10 15.82 -12.17
C THR A 115 -9.43 16.59 -11.03
N ILE A 116 -10.14 17.53 -10.45
CA ILE A 116 -9.72 18.22 -9.23
C ILE A 116 -10.19 17.35 -8.06
N PRO A 117 -9.29 16.96 -7.12
CA PRO A 117 -9.69 16.23 -5.93
C PRO A 117 -10.69 17.05 -5.10
N GLY A 118 -11.77 16.41 -4.65
CA GLY A 118 -12.76 17.07 -3.79
C GLY A 118 -14.19 16.87 -4.28
N GLY A 119 -15.12 17.66 -3.73
CA GLY A 119 -16.55 17.64 -4.05
C GLY A 119 -17.39 16.69 -3.17
N HIS A 120 -16.79 15.62 -2.64
CA HIS A 120 -17.44 14.71 -1.70
C HIS A 120 -16.38 14.10 -0.75
N PRO A 121 -16.68 13.90 0.55
CA PRO A 121 -15.70 13.35 1.51
C PRO A 121 -15.11 12.01 1.09
N THR A 122 -15.94 11.08 0.63
CA THR A 122 -15.49 9.76 0.13
C THR A 122 -14.52 9.90 -1.04
N VAL A 123 -14.82 10.77 -2.03
CA VAL A 123 -13.96 11.03 -3.18
C VAL A 123 -12.62 11.62 -2.73
N SER A 124 -12.66 12.58 -1.81
CA SER A 124 -11.45 13.19 -1.24
C SER A 124 -10.57 12.14 -0.55
N LEU A 125 -11.19 11.25 0.22
CA LEU A 125 -10.47 10.18 0.93
C LEU A 125 -9.87 9.15 -0.04
N CYS A 126 -10.59 8.76 -1.10
CA CYS A 126 -10.02 7.94 -2.18
C CYS A 126 -8.79 8.60 -2.82
N HIS A 127 -8.82 9.93 -3.03
CA HIS A 127 -7.65 10.65 -3.54
C HIS A 127 -6.48 10.66 -2.53
N VAL A 128 -6.74 10.74 -1.23
CA VAL A 128 -5.71 10.59 -0.19
C VAL A 128 -5.07 9.20 -0.29
N CYS A 129 -5.87 8.13 -0.26
CA CYS A 129 -5.38 6.76 -0.42
C CYS A 129 -4.52 6.61 -1.67
N ARG A 130 -4.99 7.10 -2.82
CA ARG A 130 -4.25 7.06 -4.09
C ARG A 130 -2.90 7.77 -4.02
N THR A 131 -2.84 8.96 -3.44
CA THR A 131 -1.58 9.73 -3.37
C THR A 131 -0.60 9.15 -2.35
N VAL A 132 -1.09 8.61 -1.25
CA VAL A 132 -0.27 7.89 -0.26
C VAL A 132 0.26 6.59 -0.87
N CYS A 133 -0.57 5.83 -1.62
CA CYS A 133 -0.14 4.63 -2.33
C CYS A 133 1.01 4.93 -3.31
N ARG A 134 0.93 6.02 -4.08
CA ARG A 134 2.03 6.47 -4.96
C ARG A 134 3.30 6.85 -4.19
N ARG A 135 3.16 7.37 -2.99
CA ARG A 135 4.32 7.64 -2.10
C ARG A 135 4.92 6.33 -1.60
N ALA A 136 4.09 5.38 -1.17
CA ALA A 136 4.51 4.06 -0.72
C ALA A 136 5.25 3.29 -1.83
N GLU A 137 4.73 3.28 -3.06
CA GLU A 137 5.40 2.69 -4.21
C GLU A 137 6.80 3.30 -4.42
N ARG A 138 6.91 4.63 -4.46
CA ARG A 138 8.23 5.27 -4.66
C ARG A 138 9.21 5.01 -3.52
N ALA A 139 8.73 4.90 -2.28
CA ALA A 139 9.57 4.50 -1.15
C ALA A 139 10.03 3.05 -1.29
N SER A 140 9.13 2.15 -1.68
CA SER A 140 9.45 0.73 -1.92
C SER A 140 10.42 0.52 -3.07
N LEU A 141 10.31 1.31 -4.15
CA LEU A 141 11.27 1.29 -5.26
C LEU A 141 12.68 1.74 -4.83
N ARG A 142 12.79 2.77 -3.96
CA ARG A 142 14.09 3.18 -3.40
C ARG A 142 14.69 2.08 -2.54
N ALA A 143 13.87 1.46 -1.67
CA ALA A 143 14.33 0.34 -0.86
C ALA A 143 14.78 -0.85 -1.74
N ALA A 144 14.01 -1.20 -2.78
CA ALA A 144 14.35 -2.30 -3.70
C ALA A 144 15.63 -2.05 -4.50
N ALA A 145 15.95 -0.79 -4.82
CA ALA A 145 17.21 -0.44 -5.49
C ALA A 145 18.45 -0.77 -4.64
N LEU A 146 18.30 -0.78 -3.31
CA LEU A 146 19.37 -1.08 -2.36
C LEU A 146 19.28 -2.52 -1.80
N HIS A 147 18.11 -3.12 -1.84
CA HIS A 147 17.79 -4.43 -1.25
C HIS A 147 17.11 -5.33 -2.28
N PRO A 148 17.91 -6.09 -3.10
CA PRO A 148 17.39 -6.95 -4.19
C PRO A 148 16.46 -8.09 -3.71
N THR A 149 16.37 -8.33 -2.41
CA THR A 149 15.48 -9.34 -1.81
C THR A 149 14.00 -8.92 -1.86
N ILE A 150 13.71 -7.64 -2.10
CA ILE A 150 12.33 -7.16 -2.29
C ILE A 150 11.82 -7.65 -3.64
N SER A 151 10.73 -8.43 -3.64
CA SER A 151 10.24 -9.11 -4.83
C SER A 151 9.57 -8.17 -5.83
N ALA A 152 9.58 -8.57 -7.10
CA ALA A 152 8.85 -7.88 -8.16
C ALA A 152 7.34 -7.87 -7.92
N ASN A 153 6.78 -8.94 -7.33
CA ASN A 153 5.35 -9.03 -7.04
C ASN A 153 4.92 -7.99 -5.98
N THR A 154 5.74 -7.78 -4.95
CA THR A 154 5.50 -6.72 -3.95
C THR A 154 5.41 -5.33 -4.60
N LEU A 155 6.31 -5.02 -5.52
CA LEU A 155 6.32 -3.74 -6.24
C LEU A 155 5.15 -3.65 -7.24
N ALA A 156 4.85 -4.72 -7.97
CA ALA A 156 3.74 -4.78 -8.92
C ALA A 156 2.39 -4.57 -8.22
N TYR A 157 2.20 -5.17 -7.03
CA TYR A 157 0.98 -4.99 -6.24
C TYR A 157 0.74 -3.52 -5.89
N LEU A 158 1.76 -2.82 -5.37
CA LEU A 158 1.66 -1.40 -5.04
C LEU A 158 1.43 -0.53 -6.28
N CYS A 159 2.06 -0.87 -7.42
CA CYS A 159 1.89 -0.17 -8.68
C CYS A 159 0.45 -0.26 -9.19
N LEU A 160 -0.16 -1.44 -9.15
CA LEU A 160 -1.55 -1.64 -9.57
C LEU A 160 -2.56 -0.97 -8.65
N LEU A 161 -2.33 -0.99 -7.34
CA LEU A 161 -3.29 -0.52 -6.35
C LEU A 161 -3.68 0.96 -6.56
N TYR A 162 -2.81 1.81 -7.12
CA TYR A 162 -3.15 3.21 -7.41
C TYR A 162 -3.55 3.46 -8.87
N THR A 163 -3.59 2.45 -9.73
CA THR A 163 -3.86 2.56 -11.17
C THR A 163 -5.32 2.92 -11.47
N SER A 164 -5.92 3.75 -10.65
CA SER A 164 -7.04 4.56 -11.10
C SER A 164 -6.49 5.56 -12.12
N PRO A 165 -7.03 5.64 -13.36
CA PRO A 165 -6.45 6.41 -14.45
C PRO A 165 -6.36 7.89 -14.07
N SER A 166 -5.14 8.32 -13.70
CA SER A 166 -4.84 9.74 -13.52
C SER A 166 -4.69 10.37 -14.91
N PRO A 167 -5.33 11.51 -15.19
CA PRO A 167 -5.16 12.21 -16.45
C PRO A 167 -3.70 12.58 -16.77
N ARG A 168 -2.81 12.64 -15.76
CA ARG A 168 -1.38 12.90 -15.95
C ARG A 168 -0.62 11.71 -16.55
N ASP A 169 -1.10 10.49 -16.36
CA ASP A 169 -0.38 9.30 -16.80
C ASP A 169 -0.62 9.01 -18.30
N ARG A 170 -1.65 9.63 -18.91
CA ARG A 170 -1.96 9.54 -20.34
C ARG A 170 -1.16 10.48 -21.25
N GLN A 171 -0.37 11.41 -20.70
CA GLN A 171 0.46 12.33 -21.50
C GLN A 171 1.85 11.76 -21.85
N LYS A 172 2.16 10.52 -21.48
CA LYS A 172 3.46 9.87 -21.72
C LYS A 172 3.41 8.74 -22.74
N SER A 173 2.35 8.61 -23.49
CA SER A 173 2.27 7.69 -24.64
C SER A 173 2.14 8.46 -25.93
#